data_3bade362a60b0bb5d846ced0da19258c
#
_entry.id   3bade362a60b0bb5d846ced0da19258c
#
_cell.length_a   1.000
_cell.length_b   1.000
_cell.length_c   1.000
_cell.angle_alpha   90.00
_cell.angle_beta   90.00
_cell.angle_gamma   90.00
#
_symmetry.space_group_name_H-M   'P 1'
#
loop_
_entity.id
_entity.type
_entity.pdbx_description
1 polymer ?
#
loop_
_entity_poly.entity_id
_entity_poly.type
_entity_poly.pdbx_seq_one_letter_code
_entity_poly.pdbx_strand_id
1 'polypeptide(L)'
;MSSAPTAIKAAAQCYVELIVKESDNNVKIIVLDRLTELKEQHEKVLQDMVMDILRALASPDIDVRRKTLNLALDLVSSRNVNELVKFLEKEVQKSAGGAGIDNNEKYRQLLVRSLHSISVRFPDVAPAIIPLLMDFLADSNELAATDVMNFVREAIQRYPTLKELILQKLLEAFPTIRNLKITRSVLWILGEYCDQKDNILEFMTELRKSIGEVPIVAAEMRKNAGEEEAEGAEEAKSEEKPKKSTQRVTADGTYITQSALVSQVKKEDTSVPPLRGFLLDGEFFIGSVLATSLTKLGLKFTKVHFYNLTPLLIYFSFPTMPASKMLS
;
A
#
# COMPACT_ATOMS: atom_id res chain seq x y z
N MET A 1 -14.88 42.29 25.26
CA MET A 1 -14.86 40.83 25.11
C MET A 1 -14.32 40.25 26.43
N SER A 2 -15.11 39.36 27.04
CA SER A 2 -14.70 38.75 28.32
C SER A 2 -13.46 37.87 28.08
N SER A 3 -12.33 38.23 28.60
CA SER A 3 -11.06 37.50 28.56
C SER A 3 -10.96 36.40 29.61
N ALA A 4 -12.08 36.05 30.26
CA ALA A 4 -12.08 35.03 31.29
C ALA A 4 -11.92 33.63 30.64
N PRO A 5 -10.88 32.87 30.97
CA PRO A 5 -10.61 31.55 30.39
C PRO A 5 -11.79 30.59 30.54
N THR A 6 -12.56 30.72 31.60
CA THR A 6 -13.76 29.93 31.90
C THR A 6 -14.89 30.17 30.90
N ALA A 7 -15.13 31.43 30.50
CA ALA A 7 -16.14 31.78 29.50
C ALA A 7 -15.77 31.27 28.11
N ILE A 8 -14.49 31.34 27.75
CA ILE A 8 -13.95 30.84 26.49
C ILE A 8 -14.09 29.29 26.43
N LYS A 9 -13.74 28.61 27.52
CA LYS A 9 -13.90 27.17 27.64
C LYS A 9 -15.36 26.74 27.50
N ALA A 10 -16.30 27.47 28.18
CA ALA A 10 -17.72 27.20 28.05
C ALA A 10 -18.23 27.43 26.63
N ALA A 11 -17.80 28.50 25.94
CA ALA A 11 -18.16 28.74 24.55
C ALA A 11 -17.61 27.64 23.63
N ALA A 12 -16.37 27.21 23.79
CA ALA A 12 -15.77 26.12 23.04
C ALA A 12 -16.53 24.80 23.27
N GLN A 13 -16.92 24.50 24.51
CA GLN A 13 -17.76 23.34 24.83
C GLN A 13 -19.10 23.38 24.12
N CYS A 14 -19.79 24.53 24.10
CA CYS A 14 -21.04 24.70 23.36
C CYS A 14 -20.85 24.43 21.85
N TYR A 15 -19.75 24.91 21.25
CA TYR A 15 -19.46 24.63 19.84
C TYR A 15 -19.20 23.14 19.59
N VAL A 16 -18.43 22.47 20.43
CA VAL A 16 -18.16 21.03 20.31
C VAL A 16 -19.45 20.22 20.47
N GLU A 17 -20.31 20.57 21.45
CA GLU A 17 -21.62 19.91 21.60
C GLU A 17 -22.53 20.14 20.38
N LEU A 18 -22.49 21.33 19.80
CA LEU A 18 -23.27 21.65 18.59
C LEU A 18 -22.83 20.78 17.42
N ILE A 19 -21.53 20.63 17.16
CA ILE A 19 -21.00 19.77 16.09
C ILE A 19 -21.47 18.33 16.26
N VAL A 20 -21.54 17.81 17.48
CA VAL A 20 -21.92 16.43 17.74
C VAL A 20 -23.45 16.22 17.60
N LYS A 21 -24.25 17.19 18.03
CA LYS A 21 -25.71 17.11 18.06
C LYS A 21 -26.37 17.49 16.74
N GLU A 22 -25.73 18.37 15.96
CA GLU A 22 -26.28 18.91 14.70
C GLU A 22 -26.29 17.83 13.62
N SER A 23 -27.32 17.87 12.76
CA SER A 23 -27.43 16.96 11.60
C SER A 23 -26.91 17.61 10.30
N ASP A 24 -27.01 18.93 10.18
CA ASP A 24 -26.57 19.66 8.98
C ASP A 24 -25.03 19.80 8.94
N ASN A 25 -24.43 19.25 7.88
CA ASN A 25 -22.98 19.29 7.68
C ASN A 25 -22.47 20.73 7.43
N ASN A 26 -23.26 21.61 6.81
CA ASN A 26 -22.89 23.00 6.59
C ASN A 26 -22.73 23.74 7.93
N VAL A 27 -23.67 23.52 8.85
CA VAL A 27 -23.59 24.10 10.20
C VAL A 27 -22.35 23.59 10.92
N LYS A 28 -22.06 22.27 10.85
CA LYS A 28 -20.82 21.69 11.42
C LYS A 28 -19.57 22.35 10.89
N ILE A 29 -19.51 22.58 9.56
CA ILE A 29 -18.36 23.24 8.91
C ILE A 29 -18.20 24.67 9.43
N ILE A 30 -19.28 25.45 9.52
CA ILE A 30 -19.24 26.82 10.05
C ILE A 30 -18.76 26.84 11.51
N VAL A 31 -19.25 25.90 12.33
CA VAL A 31 -18.84 25.82 13.74
C VAL A 31 -17.36 25.43 13.86
N LEU A 32 -16.87 24.52 13.02
CA LEU A 32 -15.43 24.18 12.96
C LEU A 32 -14.59 25.37 12.54
N ASP A 33 -15.06 26.22 11.62
CA ASP A 33 -14.38 27.45 11.23
C ASP A 33 -14.30 28.44 12.42
N ARG A 34 -15.39 28.56 13.19
CA ARG A 34 -15.39 29.38 14.42
C ARG A 34 -14.45 28.85 15.48
N LEU A 35 -14.36 27.52 15.64
CA LEU A 35 -13.36 26.93 16.55
C LEU A 35 -11.92 27.19 16.05
N THR A 36 -11.69 27.19 14.74
CA THR A 36 -10.40 27.52 14.15
C THR A 36 -10.02 29.00 14.43
N GLU A 37 -10.97 29.93 14.27
CA GLU A 37 -10.76 31.34 14.64
C GLU A 37 -10.47 31.49 16.16
N LEU A 38 -11.21 30.76 16.99
CA LEU A 38 -11.01 30.77 18.43
C LEU A 38 -9.64 30.22 18.83
N LYS A 39 -9.13 29.21 18.11
CA LYS A 39 -7.79 28.66 18.30
C LYS A 39 -6.70 29.73 18.15
N GLU A 40 -6.82 30.60 17.15
CA GLU A 40 -5.80 31.64 16.91
C GLU A 40 -5.60 32.57 18.13
N GLN A 41 -6.65 32.77 18.93
CA GLN A 41 -6.60 33.65 20.12
C GLN A 41 -6.38 32.88 21.43
N HIS A 42 -6.85 31.63 21.51
CA HIS A 42 -6.96 30.88 22.77
C HIS A 42 -6.56 29.40 22.61
N GLU A 43 -5.43 29.15 21.96
CA GLU A 43 -4.95 27.77 21.64
C GLU A 43 -4.88 26.88 22.89
N LYS A 44 -4.32 27.36 23.98
CA LYS A 44 -4.13 26.58 25.22
C LYS A 44 -5.43 26.03 25.81
N VAL A 45 -6.53 26.77 25.66
CA VAL A 45 -7.85 26.34 26.18
C VAL A 45 -8.41 25.22 25.33
N LEU A 46 -8.21 25.27 23.99
CA LEU A 46 -8.69 24.27 23.05
C LEU A 46 -7.82 23.01 23.03
N GLN A 47 -6.55 23.09 23.40
CA GLN A 47 -5.67 21.92 23.51
C GLN A 47 -6.21 20.85 24.47
N ASP A 48 -6.87 21.24 25.56
CA ASP A 48 -7.50 20.32 26.51
C ASP A 48 -8.77 19.65 25.95
N MET A 49 -9.33 20.20 24.86
CA MET A 49 -10.60 19.76 24.26
C MET A 49 -10.41 18.97 22.95
N VAL A 50 -9.19 18.66 22.56
CA VAL A 50 -8.90 17.97 21.28
C VAL A 50 -9.68 16.65 21.14
N MET A 51 -9.77 15.87 22.22
CA MET A 51 -10.48 14.58 22.20
C MET A 51 -12.00 14.74 22.01
N ASP A 52 -12.58 15.81 22.52
CA ASP A 52 -14.01 16.12 22.30
C ASP A 52 -14.25 16.59 20.86
N ILE A 53 -13.35 17.42 20.31
CA ILE A 53 -13.40 17.85 18.91
C ILE A 53 -13.34 16.65 17.95
N LEU A 54 -12.50 15.65 18.23
CA LEU A 54 -12.37 14.43 17.43
C LEU A 54 -13.64 13.60 17.35
N ARG A 55 -14.61 13.78 18.26
CA ARG A 55 -15.93 13.12 18.16
C ARG A 55 -16.69 13.52 16.92
N ALA A 56 -16.39 14.67 16.33
CA ALA A 56 -16.94 15.09 15.03
C ALA A 56 -16.56 14.20 13.85
N LEU A 57 -15.53 13.35 13.98
CA LEU A 57 -15.16 12.34 12.96
C LEU A 57 -16.21 11.26 12.77
N ALA A 58 -17.17 11.12 13.68
CA ALA A 58 -18.34 10.26 13.50
C ALA A 58 -19.25 10.72 12.33
N SER A 59 -19.15 11.97 11.88
CA SER A 59 -19.86 12.46 10.70
C SER A 59 -19.45 11.68 9.45
N PRO A 60 -20.37 11.30 8.56
CA PRO A 60 -20.03 10.64 7.28
C PRO A 60 -19.42 11.59 6.26
N ASP A 61 -19.55 12.90 6.44
CA ASP A 61 -19.09 13.93 5.51
C ASP A 61 -17.55 14.09 5.55
N ILE A 62 -16.94 14.03 4.38
CA ILE A 62 -15.47 14.06 4.23
C ILE A 62 -14.89 15.45 4.55
N ASP A 63 -15.61 16.52 4.30
CA ASP A 63 -15.14 17.88 4.54
C ASP A 63 -15.20 18.22 6.03
N VAL A 64 -16.23 17.75 6.74
CA VAL A 64 -16.31 17.80 8.20
C VAL A 64 -15.13 17.04 8.82
N ARG A 65 -14.86 15.80 8.36
CA ARG A 65 -13.74 15.00 8.84
C ARG A 65 -12.40 15.67 8.58
N ARG A 66 -12.20 16.23 7.38
CA ARG A 66 -10.98 16.95 7.01
C ARG A 66 -10.73 18.15 7.91
N LYS A 67 -11.73 19.02 8.10
CA LYS A 67 -11.61 20.19 8.97
C LYS A 67 -11.36 19.81 10.42
N THR A 68 -12.04 18.78 10.91
CA THR A 68 -11.85 18.25 12.26
C THR A 68 -10.43 17.74 12.48
N LEU A 69 -9.89 16.94 11.54
CA LEU A 69 -8.52 16.45 11.61
C LEU A 69 -7.50 17.60 11.55
N ASN A 70 -7.68 18.57 10.67
CA ASN A 70 -6.78 19.72 10.56
C ASN A 70 -6.77 20.52 11.89
N LEU A 71 -7.94 20.81 12.44
CA LEU A 71 -8.04 21.52 13.72
C LEU A 71 -7.40 20.73 14.85
N ALA A 72 -7.62 19.41 14.92
CA ALA A 72 -6.99 18.55 15.92
C ALA A 72 -5.46 18.52 15.79
N LEU A 73 -4.94 18.43 14.54
CA LEU A 73 -3.50 18.46 14.26
C LEU A 73 -2.86 19.79 14.67
N ASP A 74 -3.56 20.89 14.50
CA ASP A 74 -3.07 22.20 14.94
C ASP A 74 -3.01 22.34 16.46
N LEU A 75 -3.96 21.71 17.15
CA LEU A 75 -4.09 21.75 18.61
C LEU A 75 -3.27 20.69 19.34
N VAL A 76 -2.71 19.73 18.61
CA VAL A 76 -1.94 18.64 19.23
C VAL A 76 -0.67 19.17 19.90
N SER A 77 -0.40 18.67 21.09
CA SER A 77 0.77 18.99 21.91
C SER A 77 1.41 17.70 22.42
N SER A 78 2.63 17.78 22.96
CA SER A 78 3.32 16.64 23.56
C SER A 78 2.54 15.96 24.71
N ARG A 79 1.56 16.64 25.31
CA ARG A 79 0.72 16.07 26.37
C ARG A 79 -0.37 15.14 25.86
N ASN A 80 -0.99 15.48 24.72
CA ASN A 80 -2.16 14.77 24.19
C ASN A 80 -1.87 13.93 22.95
N VAL A 81 -0.66 13.99 22.39
CA VAL A 81 -0.27 13.28 21.16
C VAL A 81 -0.48 11.76 21.26
N ASN A 82 -0.16 11.16 22.40
CA ASN A 82 -0.31 9.71 22.60
C ASN A 82 -1.79 9.28 22.60
N GLU A 83 -2.68 10.11 23.16
CA GLU A 83 -4.12 9.85 23.14
C GLU A 83 -4.69 10.02 21.73
N LEU A 84 -4.22 11.04 21.01
CA LEU A 84 -4.60 11.28 19.63
C LEU A 84 -4.17 10.10 18.72
N VAL A 85 -2.94 9.61 18.86
CA VAL A 85 -2.46 8.44 18.06
C VAL A 85 -3.32 7.22 18.33
N LYS A 86 -3.62 6.89 19.59
CA LYS A 86 -4.51 5.77 19.96
C LYS A 86 -5.94 5.94 19.40
N PHE A 87 -6.42 7.18 19.34
CA PHE A 87 -7.73 7.45 18.76
C PHE A 87 -7.70 7.23 17.24
N LEU A 88 -6.68 7.75 16.56
CA LEU A 88 -6.52 7.57 15.11
C LEU A 88 -6.32 6.09 14.73
N GLU A 89 -5.60 5.32 15.55
CA GLU A 89 -5.48 3.86 15.39
C GLU A 89 -6.85 3.18 15.34
N LYS A 90 -7.73 3.50 16.29
CA LYS A 90 -9.09 2.97 16.30
C LYS A 90 -9.91 3.38 15.06
N GLU A 91 -9.72 4.62 14.60
CA GLU A 91 -10.39 5.11 13.38
C GLU A 91 -9.85 4.41 12.11
N VAL A 92 -8.55 4.11 12.06
CA VAL A 92 -7.95 3.29 10.98
C VAL A 92 -8.59 1.90 10.97
N GLN A 93 -8.67 1.22 12.12
CA GLN A 93 -9.28 -0.11 12.23
C GLN A 93 -10.76 -0.10 11.82
N LYS A 94 -11.53 0.90 12.25
CA LYS A 94 -12.94 1.05 11.83
C LYS A 94 -13.08 1.28 10.32
N SER A 95 -12.16 2.04 9.73
CA SER A 95 -12.20 2.36 8.30
C SER A 95 -11.87 1.15 7.41
N ALA A 96 -11.24 0.11 7.93
CA ALA A 96 -10.92 -1.10 7.18
C ALA A 96 -12.14 -1.96 6.85
N GLY A 97 -13.23 -1.89 7.66
CA GLY A 97 -14.43 -2.71 7.51
C GLY A 97 -15.65 -2.00 6.89
N GLY A 98 -15.57 -0.73 6.48
CA GLY A 98 -16.74 0.08 6.12
C GLY A 98 -17.14 0.02 4.65
N ALA A 99 -18.42 -0.26 4.39
CA ALA A 99 -19.05 -0.21 3.08
C ALA A 99 -19.39 1.24 2.70
N GLY A 100 -18.68 1.78 1.71
CA GLY A 100 -18.89 3.12 1.14
C GLY A 100 -17.63 3.55 0.42
N ILE A 101 -17.41 3.02 -0.79
CA ILE A 101 -16.09 2.93 -1.41
C ILE A 101 -15.36 4.28 -1.52
N ASP A 102 -15.97 5.31 -2.12
CA ASP A 102 -15.26 6.55 -2.43
C ASP A 102 -14.92 7.43 -1.20
N ASN A 103 -15.88 7.61 -0.29
CA ASN A 103 -15.65 8.44 0.89
C ASN A 103 -14.73 7.78 1.91
N ASN A 104 -14.72 6.44 1.96
CA ASN A 104 -13.84 5.69 2.84
C ASN A 104 -12.38 5.76 2.37
N GLU A 105 -12.13 5.66 1.06
CA GLU A 105 -10.79 5.80 0.48
C GLU A 105 -10.18 7.18 0.77
N LYS A 106 -10.94 8.25 0.54
CA LYS A 106 -10.50 9.61 0.85
C LYS A 106 -10.26 9.81 2.35
N TYR A 107 -11.10 9.22 3.19
CA TYR A 107 -10.93 9.28 4.64
C TYR A 107 -9.67 8.53 5.09
N ARG A 108 -9.42 7.33 4.57
CA ARG A 108 -8.20 6.56 4.84
C ARG A 108 -6.95 7.36 4.44
N GLN A 109 -6.98 8.03 3.29
CA GLN A 109 -5.90 8.92 2.86
C GLN A 109 -5.70 10.09 3.84
N LEU A 110 -6.78 10.71 4.34
CA LEU A 110 -6.70 11.77 5.35
C LEU A 110 -6.08 11.25 6.66
N LEU A 111 -6.44 10.04 7.10
CA LEU A 111 -5.84 9.43 8.30
C LEU A 111 -4.34 9.21 8.13
N VAL A 112 -3.90 8.67 6.99
CA VAL A 112 -2.47 8.51 6.66
C VAL A 112 -1.73 9.82 6.72
N ARG A 113 -2.26 10.88 6.09
CA ARG A 113 -1.65 12.22 6.12
C ARG A 113 -1.59 12.81 7.51
N SER A 114 -2.62 12.57 8.32
CA SER A 114 -2.66 13.03 9.70
C SER A 114 -1.60 12.34 10.56
N LEU A 115 -1.48 11.01 10.45
CA LEU A 115 -0.45 10.23 11.15
C LEU A 115 0.96 10.63 10.70
N HIS A 116 1.15 10.85 9.39
CA HIS A 116 2.42 11.39 8.87
C HIS A 116 2.77 12.74 9.50
N SER A 117 1.83 13.70 9.49
CA SER A 117 2.03 15.02 10.08
C SER A 117 2.40 14.96 11.57
N ILE A 118 1.75 14.07 12.33
CA ILE A 118 2.05 13.84 13.74
C ILE A 118 3.46 13.29 13.92
N SER A 119 3.86 12.28 13.13
CA SER A 119 5.18 11.65 13.25
C SER A 119 6.33 12.59 12.92
N VAL A 120 6.12 13.50 11.96
CA VAL A 120 7.09 14.55 11.61
C VAL A 120 7.25 15.57 12.73
N ARG A 121 6.15 15.90 13.41
CA ARG A 121 6.10 16.91 14.46
C ARG A 121 6.53 16.37 15.83
N PHE A 122 6.24 15.08 16.09
CA PHE A 122 6.53 14.39 17.34
C PHE A 122 7.28 13.09 17.07
N PRO A 123 8.62 13.12 16.94
CA PRO A 123 9.43 11.93 16.65
C PRO A 123 9.27 10.79 17.65
N ASP A 124 8.96 11.11 18.90
CA ASP A 124 8.83 10.13 19.98
C ASP A 124 7.67 9.14 19.77
N VAL A 125 6.63 9.54 19.02
CA VAL A 125 5.49 8.65 18.69
C VAL A 125 5.65 7.94 17.34
N ALA A 126 6.65 8.29 16.54
CA ALA A 126 6.89 7.67 15.25
C ALA A 126 7.02 6.14 15.31
N PRO A 127 7.69 5.51 16.28
CA PRO A 127 7.76 4.06 16.40
C PRO A 127 6.39 3.36 16.53
N ALA A 128 5.41 4.04 17.16
CA ALA A 128 4.05 3.53 17.29
C ALA A 128 3.22 3.72 16.01
N ILE A 129 3.50 4.79 15.25
CA ILE A 129 2.77 5.14 14.03
C ILE A 129 3.22 4.27 12.83
N ILE A 130 4.49 3.90 12.75
CA ILE A 130 5.06 3.15 11.62
C ILE A 130 4.30 1.85 11.35
N PRO A 131 4.06 0.95 12.33
CA PRO A 131 3.30 -0.27 12.07
C PRO A 131 1.90 0.00 11.51
N LEU A 132 1.20 1.00 12.05
CA LEU A 132 -0.14 1.38 11.60
C LEU A 132 -0.15 1.83 10.13
N LEU A 133 0.89 2.55 9.70
CA LEU A 133 1.01 3.02 8.33
C LEU A 133 1.36 1.86 7.37
N MET A 134 2.13 0.86 7.82
CA MET A 134 2.46 -0.29 6.99
C MET A 134 1.24 -1.13 6.59
N ASP A 135 0.20 -1.18 7.43
CA ASP A 135 -1.05 -1.88 7.13
C ASP A 135 -1.75 -1.33 5.87
N PHE A 136 -1.55 -0.04 5.57
CA PHE A 136 -2.10 0.58 4.36
C PHE A 136 -1.38 0.18 3.05
N LEU A 137 -0.19 -0.42 3.12
CA LEU A 137 0.53 -0.88 1.92
C LEU A 137 -0.13 -2.10 1.28
N ALA A 138 -0.81 -2.93 2.06
CA ALA A 138 -1.56 -4.09 1.60
C ALA A 138 -2.99 -3.72 1.14
N ASP A 139 -3.41 -2.48 1.38
CA ASP A 139 -4.74 -2.00 1.05
C ASP A 139 -4.94 -1.78 -0.45
N SER A 140 -6.18 -1.89 -0.90
CA SER A 140 -6.58 -1.58 -2.28
C SER A 140 -6.49 -0.07 -2.60
N ASN A 141 -6.44 0.79 -1.60
CA ASN A 141 -6.36 2.25 -1.75
C ASN A 141 -4.96 2.71 -2.18
N GLU A 142 -4.78 2.85 -3.49
CA GLU A 142 -3.51 3.30 -4.09
C GLU A 142 -3.04 4.67 -3.58
N LEU A 143 -3.97 5.60 -3.33
CA LEU A 143 -3.62 6.95 -2.87
C LEU A 143 -3.06 6.93 -1.45
N ALA A 144 -3.70 6.20 -0.54
CA ALA A 144 -3.22 6.05 0.83
C ALA A 144 -1.86 5.34 0.86
N ALA A 145 -1.71 4.24 0.12
CA ALA A 145 -0.45 3.50 0.02
C ALA A 145 0.69 4.35 -0.57
N THR A 146 0.40 5.20 -1.56
CA THR A 146 1.39 6.15 -2.13
C THR A 146 1.83 7.18 -1.10
N ASP A 147 0.90 7.74 -0.32
CA ASP A 147 1.23 8.68 0.76
C ASP A 147 2.07 8.01 1.86
N VAL A 148 1.82 6.73 2.17
CA VAL A 148 2.66 5.93 3.08
C VAL A 148 4.07 5.76 2.54
N MET A 149 4.24 5.45 1.25
CA MET A 149 5.59 5.31 0.65
C MET A 149 6.36 6.63 0.67
N ASN A 150 5.71 7.76 0.46
CA ASN A 150 6.32 9.08 0.61
C ASN A 150 6.79 9.33 2.05
N PHE A 151 5.94 8.99 3.03
CA PHE A 151 6.28 9.04 4.44
C PHE A 151 7.49 8.15 4.78
N VAL A 152 7.47 6.89 4.34
CA VAL A 152 8.55 5.92 4.58
C VAL A 152 9.89 6.44 4.09
N ARG A 153 9.93 6.99 2.86
CA ARG A 153 11.15 7.59 2.30
C ARG A 153 11.65 8.77 3.14
N GLU A 154 10.76 9.65 3.56
CA GLU A 154 11.12 10.79 4.42
C GLU A 154 11.59 10.32 5.80
N ALA A 155 10.89 9.37 6.40
CA ALA A 155 11.19 8.84 7.72
C ALA A 155 12.58 8.16 7.78
N ILE A 156 12.94 7.36 6.77
CA ILE A 156 14.27 6.73 6.69
C ILE A 156 15.38 7.78 6.62
N GLN A 157 15.18 8.86 5.86
CA GLN A 157 16.16 9.92 5.71
C GLN A 157 16.28 10.79 6.96
N ARG A 158 15.16 11.06 7.62
CA ARG A 158 15.08 11.99 8.75
C ARG A 158 15.40 11.33 10.09
N TYR A 159 15.05 10.06 10.25
CA TYR A 159 15.21 9.30 11.50
C TYR A 159 16.02 8.02 11.29
N PRO A 160 17.37 8.11 11.26
CA PRO A 160 18.23 6.93 11.07
C PRO A 160 17.99 5.82 12.09
N THR A 161 17.56 6.17 13.31
CA THR A 161 17.26 5.20 14.38
C THR A 161 16.04 4.33 14.07
N LEU A 162 15.10 4.81 13.27
CA LEU A 162 13.90 4.08 12.87
C LEU A 162 14.07 3.30 11.57
N LYS A 163 15.19 3.48 10.88
CA LYS A 163 15.47 2.85 9.59
C LYS A 163 15.30 1.34 9.64
N GLU A 164 15.90 0.68 10.62
CA GLU A 164 15.83 -0.79 10.75
C GLU A 164 14.40 -1.27 10.98
N LEU A 165 13.67 -0.61 11.87
CA LEU A 165 12.26 -0.93 12.13
C LEU A 165 11.41 -0.80 10.86
N ILE A 166 11.63 0.28 10.09
CA ILE A 166 10.90 0.53 8.83
C ILE A 166 11.21 -0.55 7.81
N LEU A 167 12.50 -0.90 7.62
CA LEU A 167 12.92 -1.90 6.66
C LEU A 167 12.37 -3.28 7.01
N GLN A 168 12.40 -3.67 8.29
CA GLN A 168 11.82 -4.92 8.75
C GLN A 168 10.30 -4.97 8.48
N LYS A 169 9.57 -3.90 8.79
CA LYS A 169 8.13 -3.83 8.51
C LYS A 169 7.80 -3.84 7.02
N LEU A 170 8.64 -3.24 6.17
CA LEU A 170 8.51 -3.33 4.71
C LEU A 170 8.73 -4.76 4.20
N LEU A 171 9.71 -5.49 4.76
CA LEU A 171 9.95 -6.89 4.43
C LEU A 171 8.76 -7.78 4.80
N GLU A 172 8.21 -7.59 6.01
CA GLU A 172 7.00 -8.29 6.45
C GLU A 172 5.78 -8.02 5.54
N ALA A 173 5.59 -6.76 5.10
CA ALA A 173 4.48 -6.37 4.24
C ALA A 173 4.67 -6.77 2.77
N PHE A 174 5.90 -6.96 2.30
CA PHE A 174 6.23 -7.15 0.88
C PHE A 174 5.41 -8.25 0.17
N PRO A 175 5.19 -9.45 0.76
CA PRO A 175 4.43 -10.51 0.11
C PRO A 175 2.94 -10.17 -0.11
N THR A 176 2.40 -9.25 0.69
CA THR A 176 0.97 -8.89 0.67
C THR A 176 0.64 -7.77 -0.30
N ILE A 177 1.65 -7.04 -0.79
CA ILE A 177 1.48 -5.87 -1.66
C ILE A 177 1.07 -6.31 -3.07
N ARG A 178 -0.11 -5.87 -3.52
CA ARG A 178 -0.67 -6.19 -4.84
C ARG A 178 -0.65 -5.01 -5.82
N ASN A 179 -0.26 -3.82 -5.37
CA ASN A 179 -0.17 -2.64 -6.23
C ASN A 179 1.21 -2.53 -6.88
N LEU A 180 1.25 -2.46 -8.21
CA LEU A 180 2.47 -2.38 -9.02
C LEU A 180 3.37 -1.19 -8.63
N LYS A 181 2.79 0.01 -8.42
CA LYS A 181 3.55 1.22 -8.09
C LYS A 181 4.18 1.12 -6.70
N ILE A 182 3.44 0.54 -5.75
CA ILE A 182 3.91 0.33 -4.38
C ILE A 182 5.01 -0.71 -4.37
N THR A 183 4.83 -1.86 -5.05
CA THR A 183 5.86 -2.90 -5.17
C THR A 183 7.17 -2.34 -5.73
N ARG A 184 7.12 -1.52 -6.80
CA ARG A 184 8.31 -0.85 -7.34
C ARG A 184 9.00 0.05 -6.32
N SER A 185 8.22 0.83 -5.57
CA SER A 185 8.74 1.75 -4.55
C SER A 185 9.40 1.00 -3.40
N VAL A 186 8.80 -0.10 -2.95
CA VAL A 186 9.35 -0.97 -1.90
C VAL A 186 10.64 -1.64 -2.35
N LEU A 187 10.67 -2.22 -3.57
CA LEU A 187 11.88 -2.82 -4.15
C LEU A 187 13.03 -1.79 -4.22
N TRP A 188 12.73 -0.56 -4.61
CA TRP A 188 13.72 0.50 -4.67
C TRP A 188 14.24 0.87 -3.27
N ILE A 189 13.35 1.06 -2.28
CA ILE A 189 13.73 1.40 -0.90
C ILE A 189 14.58 0.28 -0.29
N LEU A 190 14.18 -0.98 -0.44
CA LEU A 190 14.93 -2.11 0.09
C LEU A 190 16.32 -2.20 -0.58
N GLY A 191 16.41 -2.02 -1.90
CA GLY A 191 17.70 -1.99 -2.61
C GLY A 191 18.61 -0.84 -2.19
N GLU A 192 18.07 0.33 -1.86
CA GLU A 192 18.82 1.51 -1.49
C GLU A 192 19.27 1.50 -0.03
N TYR A 193 18.40 1.11 0.89
CA TYR A 193 18.59 1.33 2.32
C TYR A 193 18.91 0.07 3.12
N CYS A 194 18.74 -1.16 2.59
CA CYS A 194 19.20 -2.37 3.27
C CYS A 194 20.72 -2.41 3.27
N ASP A 195 21.30 -2.29 4.47
CA ASP A 195 22.74 -2.34 4.68
C ASP A 195 23.14 -3.53 5.56
N GLN A 196 22.24 -4.08 6.36
CA GLN A 196 22.50 -5.23 7.22
C GLN A 196 22.37 -6.54 6.47
N LYS A 197 23.30 -7.47 6.76
CA LYS A 197 23.38 -8.77 6.13
C LYS A 197 22.08 -9.58 6.31
N ASP A 198 21.52 -9.57 7.51
CA ASP A 198 20.36 -10.37 7.86
C ASP A 198 19.11 -9.91 7.10
N ASN A 199 18.90 -8.59 7.04
CA ASN A 199 17.79 -8.00 6.26
C ASN A 199 17.91 -8.30 4.76
N ILE A 200 19.14 -8.34 4.22
CA ILE A 200 19.37 -8.68 2.81
C ILE A 200 19.07 -10.14 2.55
N LEU A 201 19.48 -11.05 3.43
CA LEU A 201 19.20 -12.48 3.30
C LEU A 201 17.70 -12.75 3.39
N GLU A 202 17.01 -12.09 4.31
CA GLU A 202 15.56 -12.16 4.44
C GLU A 202 14.87 -11.64 3.17
N PHE A 203 15.27 -10.47 2.68
CA PHE A 203 14.76 -9.92 1.42
C PHE A 203 14.97 -10.86 0.24
N MET A 204 16.16 -11.45 0.11
CA MET A 204 16.45 -12.42 -0.96
C MET A 204 15.60 -13.67 -0.85
N THR A 205 15.29 -14.11 0.37
CA THR A 205 14.44 -15.27 0.61
C THR A 205 13.00 -14.99 0.20
N GLU A 206 12.44 -13.86 0.63
CA GLU A 206 11.08 -13.44 0.27
C GLU A 206 10.94 -13.14 -1.22
N LEU A 207 11.97 -12.53 -1.82
CA LEU A 207 12.02 -12.29 -3.26
C LEU A 207 11.99 -13.58 -4.08
N ARG A 208 12.77 -14.59 -3.67
CA ARG A 208 12.76 -15.91 -4.31
C ARG A 208 11.40 -16.60 -4.20
N LYS A 209 10.74 -16.53 -3.06
CA LYS A 209 9.38 -17.03 -2.88
C LYS A 209 8.40 -16.30 -3.80
N SER A 210 8.52 -14.97 -3.90
CA SER A 210 7.63 -14.14 -4.72
C SER A 210 7.85 -14.28 -6.23
N ILE A 211 9.06 -14.64 -6.68
CA ILE A 211 9.36 -14.90 -8.09
C ILE A 211 9.09 -16.36 -8.45
N GLY A 212 9.40 -17.30 -7.52
CA GLY A 212 9.31 -18.72 -7.75
C GLY A 212 10.37 -19.25 -8.70
N GLU A 213 10.02 -20.28 -9.49
CA GLU A 213 10.95 -20.96 -10.41
C GLU A 213 11.40 -20.03 -11.56
N VAL A 214 12.71 -20.05 -11.83
CA VAL A 214 13.36 -19.28 -12.91
C VAL A 214 13.98 -20.29 -13.90
N PRO A 215 13.84 -20.07 -15.22
CA PRO A 215 13.26 -18.92 -15.94
C PRO A 215 11.72 -18.92 -15.93
N ILE A 216 11.12 -17.74 -15.65
CA ILE A 216 9.70 -17.59 -15.38
C ILE A 216 8.82 -18.10 -16.53
N VAL A 217 9.09 -17.67 -17.76
CA VAL A 217 8.30 -18.04 -18.96
C VAL A 217 8.36 -19.54 -19.23
N ALA A 218 9.53 -20.16 -19.13
CA ALA A 218 9.68 -21.60 -19.36
C ALA A 218 9.00 -22.43 -18.26
N ALA A 219 8.95 -21.93 -17.04
CA ALA A 219 8.26 -22.58 -15.93
C ALA A 219 6.73 -22.55 -16.12
N GLU A 220 6.18 -21.41 -16.57
CA GLU A 220 4.75 -21.30 -16.87
C GLU A 220 4.35 -22.13 -18.11
N MET A 221 5.17 -22.14 -19.16
CA MET A 221 4.91 -23.02 -20.32
C MET A 221 4.85 -24.50 -19.92
N ARG A 222 5.72 -24.94 -18.99
CA ARG A 222 5.69 -26.33 -18.49
C ARG A 222 4.45 -26.63 -17.65
N LYS A 223 3.98 -25.68 -16.84
CA LYS A 223 2.76 -25.83 -16.05
C LYS A 223 1.53 -25.95 -16.97
N ASN A 224 1.40 -25.03 -17.92
CA ASN A 224 0.29 -25.05 -18.86
C ASN A 224 0.26 -26.32 -19.70
N ALA A 225 1.41 -26.83 -20.17
CA ALA A 225 1.51 -28.10 -20.89
C ALA A 225 1.11 -29.29 -19.99
N GLY A 226 1.47 -29.29 -18.72
CA GLY A 226 1.08 -30.31 -17.75
C GLY A 226 -0.41 -30.30 -17.41
N GLU A 227 -1.03 -29.12 -17.37
CA GLU A 227 -2.48 -28.98 -17.19
C GLU A 227 -3.26 -29.45 -18.42
N GLU A 228 -2.79 -29.17 -19.64
CA GLU A 228 -3.38 -29.69 -20.89
C GLU A 228 -3.30 -31.22 -20.95
N GLU A 229 -2.20 -31.83 -20.48
CA GLU A 229 -2.07 -33.30 -20.41
C GLU A 229 -3.00 -33.91 -19.33
N ALA A 230 -3.22 -33.21 -18.22
CA ALA A 230 -4.11 -33.67 -17.15
C ALA A 230 -5.59 -33.54 -17.53
N GLU A 231 -6.00 -32.44 -18.17
CA GLU A 231 -7.36 -32.31 -18.73
C GLU A 231 -7.62 -33.31 -19.87
N GLY A 232 -6.64 -33.56 -20.73
CA GLY A 232 -6.72 -34.61 -21.77
C GLY A 232 -6.81 -36.03 -21.21
N ALA A 233 -6.25 -36.27 -20.01
CA ALA A 233 -6.33 -37.59 -19.37
C ALA A 233 -7.68 -37.85 -18.66
N GLU A 234 -8.37 -36.79 -18.20
CA GLU A 234 -9.74 -36.93 -17.66
C GLU A 234 -10.80 -37.10 -18.76
N GLU A 235 -10.64 -36.44 -19.93
CA GLU A 235 -11.52 -36.64 -21.08
C GLU A 235 -11.32 -38.01 -21.77
N ALA A 236 -10.14 -38.63 -21.67
CA ALA A 236 -9.84 -39.92 -22.30
C ALA A 236 -10.47 -41.15 -21.61
N LYS A 237 -11.18 -40.97 -20.47
CA LYS A 237 -11.91 -42.07 -19.80
C LYS A 237 -13.38 -42.21 -20.22
N SER A 238 -13.87 -41.41 -21.14
CA SER A 238 -15.21 -41.57 -21.71
C SER A 238 -15.14 -41.57 -23.24
N GLU A 239 -15.17 -42.81 -23.82
CA GLU A 239 -15.54 -43.19 -25.15
C GLU A 239 -14.60 -42.91 -26.36
N GLU A 240 -14.10 -44.01 -26.91
CA GLU A 240 -13.54 -44.12 -28.25
C GLU A 240 -14.49 -43.58 -29.34
N LYS A 241 -14.07 -42.50 -30.00
CA LYS A 241 -14.34 -42.29 -31.47
C LYS A 241 -13.39 -41.19 -32.00
N PRO A 242 -12.88 -41.36 -33.24
CA PRO A 242 -11.88 -40.43 -33.81
C PRO A 242 -12.56 -39.12 -34.20
N LYS A 243 -12.25 -38.04 -33.53
CA LYS A 243 -12.73 -36.70 -33.91
C LYS A 243 -11.65 -35.93 -34.66
N LYS A 244 -11.97 -35.60 -35.90
CA LYS A 244 -11.32 -34.61 -36.77
C LYS A 244 -11.17 -33.30 -36.02
N SER A 245 -10.07 -32.59 -36.25
CA SER A 245 -9.80 -31.22 -35.80
C SER A 245 -10.98 -30.30 -36.17
N THR A 246 -11.86 -30.02 -35.23
CA THR A 246 -12.94 -29.07 -35.42
C THR A 246 -12.45 -27.69 -34.91
N GLN A 247 -12.22 -26.77 -35.86
CA GLN A 247 -12.10 -25.36 -35.60
C GLN A 247 -13.35 -24.90 -34.84
N ARG A 248 -13.16 -24.37 -33.62
CA ARG A 248 -14.28 -23.83 -32.84
C ARG A 248 -14.70 -22.47 -33.43
N VAL A 249 -15.95 -22.41 -33.85
CA VAL A 249 -16.61 -21.21 -34.39
C VAL A 249 -17.61 -20.75 -33.33
N THR A 250 -17.63 -19.45 -33.02
CA THR A 250 -18.64 -18.86 -32.13
C THR A 250 -20.02 -18.84 -32.80
N ALA A 251 -21.09 -18.68 -32.00
CA ALA A 251 -22.48 -18.62 -32.46
C ALA A 251 -22.74 -17.56 -33.56
N ASP A 252 -21.85 -16.56 -33.68
CA ASP A 252 -21.88 -15.51 -34.71
C ASP A 252 -21.02 -15.80 -35.95
N GLY A 253 -20.51 -17.02 -36.11
CA GLY A 253 -19.80 -17.44 -37.32
C GLY A 253 -18.36 -16.94 -37.48
N THR A 254 -17.78 -16.33 -36.44
CA THR A 254 -16.41 -15.81 -36.46
C THR A 254 -15.41 -16.85 -35.93
N TYR A 255 -14.25 -16.96 -36.63
CA TYR A 255 -13.16 -17.84 -36.19
C TYR A 255 -12.48 -17.26 -34.93
N ILE A 256 -12.34 -18.09 -33.89
CA ILE A 256 -11.60 -17.72 -32.69
C ILE A 256 -10.11 -17.83 -33.00
N THR A 257 -9.41 -16.71 -33.15
CA THR A 257 -7.96 -16.68 -33.19
C THR A 257 -7.41 -16.83 -31.78
N GLN A 258 -6.30 -17.54 -31.62
CA GLN A 258 -5.64 -17.75 -30.30
C GLN A 258 -5.42 -16.46 -29.50
N SER A 259 -5.29 -15.31 -30.17
CA SER A 259 -5.17 -13.99 -29.53
C SER A 259 -6.43 -13.56 -28.76
N ALA A 260 -7.63 -14.02 -29.15
CA ALA A 260 -8.89 -13.67 -28.49
C ALA A 260 -9.13 -14.50 -27.20
N LEU A 261 -8.53 -15.70 -27.12
CA LEU A 261 -8.61 -16.56 -25.94
C LEU A 261 -7.79 -16.02 -24.77
N VAL A 262 -6.67 -15.36 -25.05
CA VAL A 262 -5.80 -14.76 -24.02
C VAL A 262 -6.48 -13.56 -23.34
N SER A 263 -7.43 -12.90 -23.99
CA SER A 263 -8.10 -11.70 -23.45
C SER A 263 -9.30 -12.01 -22.52
N GLN A 264 -9.79 -13.26 -22.46
CA GLN A 264 -11.02 -13.58 -21.70
C GLN A 264 -10.81 -14.29 -20.37
N VAL A 265 -9.57 -14.63 -19.98
CA VAL A 265 -9.31 -15.30 -18.71
C VAL A 265 -8.33 -14.47 -17.86
N LYS A 266 -8.72 -13.26 -17.50
CA LYS A 266 -8.25 -12.65 -16.25
C LYS A 266 -9.20 -13.07 -15.11
N LYS A 267 -9.23 -14.37 -14.78
CA LYS A 267 -9.48 -14.78 -13.42
C LYS A 267 -8.22 -14.40 -12.66
N GLU A 268 -8.36 -13.53 -11.66
CA GLU A 268 -7.30 -13.30 -10.68
C GLU A 268 -6.96 -14.64 -10.06
N ASP A 269 -5.93 -15.29 -10.58
CA ASP A 269 -5.41 -16.53 -10.06
C ASP A 269 -4.71 -16.18 -8.75
N THR A 270 -5.43 -16.28 -7.64
CA THR A 270 -4.95 -15.95 -6.28
C THR A 270 -3.79 -16.87 -5.86
N SER A 271 -3.44 -17.85 -6.66
CA SER A 271 -2.34 -18.80 -6.44
C SER A 271 -0.97 -18.25 -6.84
N VAL A 272 -0.92 -17.25 -7.75
CA VAL A 272 0.35 -16.68 -8.23
C VAL A 272 0.79 -15.49 -7.37
N PRO A 273 2.04 -15.49 -6.87
CA PRO A 273 2.54 -14.34 -6.12
C PRO A 273 2.46 -13.04 -6.94
N PRO A 274 2.08 -11.90 -6.34
CA PRO A 274 1.84 -10.66 -7.08
C PRO A 274 3.01 -10.21 -7.95
N LEU A 275 4.25 -10.29 -7.46
CA LEU A 275 5.44 -9.91 -8.20
C LEU A 275 5.63 -10.76 -9.47
N ARG A 276 5.40 -12.10 -9.37
CA ARG A 276 5.46 -13.00 -10.52
C ARG A 276 4.39 -12.63 -11.55
N GLY A 277 3.17 -12.33 -11.11
CA GLY A 277 2.08 -11.89 -11.97
C GLY A 277 2.46 -10.65 -12.80
N PHE A 278 3.02 -9.61 -12.16
CA PHE A 278 3.47 -8.40 -12.87
C PHE A 278 4.53 -8.68 -13.93
N LEU A 279 5.47 -9.58 -13.66
CA LEU A 279 6.51 -9.95 -14.62
C LEU A 279 5.94 -10.75 -15.81
N LEU A 280 4.94 -11.59 -15.57
CA LEU A 280 4.24 -12.34 -16.61
C LEU A 280 3.34 -11.43 -17.47
N ASP A 281 2.72 -10.42 -16.87
CA ASP A 281 1.92 -9.40 -17.56
C ASP A 281 2.78 -8.46 -18.45
N GLY A 282 4.10 -8.59 -18.41
CA GLY A 282 5.03 -7.82 -19.25
C GLY A 282 5.41 -6.46 -18.68
N GLU A 283 5.26 -6.25 -17.40
CA GLU A 283 5.66 -5.03 -16.71
C GLU A 283 7.19 -4.93 -16.55
N PHE A 284 7.89 -4.71 -17.67
CA PHE A 284 9.36 -4.70 -17.74
C PHE A 284 10.01 -3.66 -16.81
N PHE A 285 9.32 -2.58 -16.49
CA PHE A 285 9.87 -1.56 -15.60
C PHE A 285 10.11 -2.07 -14.17
N ILE A 286 9.24 -2.96 -13.65
CA ILE A 286 9.47 -3.58 -12.34
C ILE A 286 10.70 -4.50 -12.39
N GLY A 287 10.92 -5.21 -13.50
CA GLY A 287 12.13 -6.01 -13.72
C GLY A 287 13.40 -5.17 -13.72
N SER A 288 13.39 -3.99 -14.34
CA SER A 288 14.51 -3.05 -14.32
C SER A 288 14.80 -2.52 -12.91
N VAL A 289 13.78 -2.14 -12.14
CA VAL A 289 13.93 -1.72 -10.74
C VAL A 289 14.50 -2.85 -9.90
N LEU A 290 14.00 -4.07 -10.07
CA LEU A 290 14.48 -5.26 -9.38
C LEU A 290 15.96 -5.54 -9.68
N ALA A 291 16.36 -5.53 -10.96
CA ALA A 291 17.75 -5.73 -11.38
C ALA A 291 18.67 -4.68 -10.78
N THR A 292 18.25 -3.41 -10.77
CA THR A 292 19.02 -2.30 -10.18
C THR A 292 19.17 -2.49 -8.67
N SER A 293 18.09 -2.87 -7.97
CA SER A 293 18.12 -3.11 -6.52
C SER A 293 19.03 -4.27 -6.16
N LEU A 294 18.96 -5.39 -6.89
CA LEU A 294 19.82 -6.54 -6.71
C LEU A 294 21.30 -6.21 -6.97
N THR A 295 21.59 -5.40 -7.99
CA THR A 295 22.96 -4.94 -8.28
C THR A 295 23.51 -4.11 -7.12
N LYS A 296 22.73 -3.17 -6.59
CA LYS A 296 23.12 -2.36 -5.42
C LYS A 296 23.43 -3.22 -4.20
N LEU A 297 22.56 -4.18 -3.90
CA LEU A 297 22.77 -5.11 -2.80
C LEU A 297 24.01 -5.99 -3.00
N GLY A 298 24.24 -6.48 -4.20
CA GLY A 298 25.43 -7.24 -4.55
C GLY A 298 26.74 -6.45 -4.39
N LEU A 299 26.74 -5.17 -4.78
CA LEU A 299 27.88 -4.27 -4.58
C LEU A 299 28.16 -3.95 -3.10
N LYS A 300 27.10 -3.79 -2.30
CA LYS A 300 27.24 -3.56 -0.84
C LYS A 300 27.84 -4.77 -0.13
N PHE A 301 27.54 -5.98 -0.59
CA PHE A 301 27.90 -7.22 0.06
C PHE A 301 28.68 -8.19 -0.85
N THR A 302 29.77 -7.73 -1.46
CA THR A 302 30.65 -8.54 -2.30
C THR A 302 31.19 -9.82 -1.66
N LYS A 303 31.07 -9.97 -0.33
CA LYS A 303 31.45 -11.17 0.44
C LYS A 303 30.31 -12.12 0.75
N VAL A 304 29.05 -11.76 0.47
CA VAL A 304 27.88 -12.61 0.76
C VAL A 304 27.51 -13.37 -0.50
N HIS A 305 28.09 -14.58 -0.62
CA HIS A 305 27.73 -15.61 -1.61
C HIS A 305 27.12 -15.10 -2.92
N PHE A 306 27.96 -14.62 -3.81
CA PHE A 306 27.67 -14.23 -5.20
C PHE A 306 26.78 -15.26 -5.94
N TYR A 307 26.84 -16.51 -5.56
CA TYR A 307 26.06 -17.63 -6.12
C TYR A 307 24.53 -17.49 -5.99
N ASN A 308 24.04 -16.69 -5.06
CA ASN A 308 22.60 -16.51 -4.83
C ASN A 308 21.98 -15.40 -5.67
N LEU A 309 22.78 -14.43 -6.11
CA LEU A 309 22.34 -13.26 -6.89
C LEU A 309 22.50 -13.45 -8.39
N THR A 310 23.53 -14.20 -8.81
CA THR A 310 23.93 -14.36 -10.21
C THR A 310 22.79 -14.84 -11.13
N PRO A 311 22.00 -15.88 -10.80
CA PRO A 311 20.93 -16.34 -11.70
C PRO A 311 19.83 -15.29 -11.92
N LEU A 312 19.49 -14.52 -10.88
CA LEU A 312 18.47 -13.47 -10.98
C LEU A 312 19.01 -12.25 -11.76
N LEU A 313 20.26 -11.84 -11.52
CA LEU A 313 20.92 -10.74 -12.23
C LEU A 313 21.04 -11.05 -13.73
N ILE A 314 21.47 -12.26 -14.10
CA ILE A 314 21.60 -12.68 -15.49
C ILE A 314 20.24 -12.67 -16.18
N TYR A 315 19.19 -13.16 -15.52
CA TYR A 315 17.85 -13.22 -16.08
C TYR A 315 17.27 -11.82 -16.38
N PHE A 316 17.49 -10.84 -15.51
CA PHE A 316 16.95 -9.49 -15.67
C PHE A 316 17.87 -8.54 -16.46
N SER A 317 19.18 -8.82 -16.55
CA SER A 317 20.14 -7.98 -17.30
C SER A 317 20.12 -8.23 -18.81
N PHE A 318 19.64 -9.41 -19.23
CA PHE A 318 19.47 -9.76 -20.64
C PHE A 318 17.99 -10.05 -20.89
N PRO A 319 17.18 -9.06 -21.33
CA PRO A 319 15.89 -9.36 -21.89
C PRO A 319 16.13 -10.32 -23.06
N THR A 320 15.55 -11.52 -23.01
CA THR A 320 15.64 -12.52 -24.08
C THR A 320 15.06 -11.90 -25.34
N MET A 321 15.92 -11.35 -26.18
CA MET A 321 15.57 -11.10 -27.58
C MET A 321 15.15 -12.46 -28.17
N PRO A 322 13.99 -12.55 -28.82
CA PRO A 322 13.59 -13.79 -29.48
C PRO A 322 14.69 -14.18 -30.48
N ALA A 323 15.14 -15.41 -30.45
CA ALA A 323 16.23 -15.97 -31.23
C ALA A 323 16.09 -15.76 -32.75
N SER A 324 14.93 -15.34 -33.24
CA SER A 324 14.64 -15.03 -34.64
C SER A 324 15.30 -13.74 -35.17
N LYS A 325 15.93 -12.90 -34.33
CA LYS A 325 16.63 -11.68 -34.76
C LYS A 325 18.17 -11.74 -34.65
N MET A 326 18.74 -12.89 -34.32
CA MET A 326 20.20 -13.08 -34.30
C MET A 326 20.78 -13.65 -35.60
N LEU A 327 19.96 -13.88 -36.64
CA LEU A 327 20.39 -14.45 -37.92
C LEU A 327 19.93 -13.60 -39.13
N SER A 328 19.85 -12.29 -38.97
CA SER A 328 19.73 -11.38 -40.11
C SER A 328 20.80 -10.30 -40.07
#